data_bf708e0e300f8c3ac466f35ee9fa3ad3
#
_entry.id   bf708e0e300f8c3ac466f35ee9fa3ad3
#
_cell.length_a   1.000
_cell.length_b   1.000
_cell.length_c   1.000
_cell.angle_alpha   90.00
_cell.angle_beta   90.00
_cell.angle_gamma   90.00
#
_symmetry.space_group_name_H-M   'P 1'
#
loop_
_entity.id
_entity.type
_entity.pdbx_description
1 polymer ?
#
loop_
_entity_poly.entity_id
_entity_poly.type
_entity_poly.pdbx_seq_one_letter_code
_entity_poly.pdbx_strand_id
1 'polypeptide(L)'
;ERIRSLLLRLHQNDGKPQPWSEEERRIAALFRRDPNPEKFLVAADPARIRAQRGLREKFAEGLRISGRYLPAMEAIFRAEGLPEDLTRLPLVESCFDVRAYSKVGAAGIWQFIPETGRRFLRIDAVVDERRDPIESSKAAAAFLKENYAKLGTWPLAVTAYNHGPAGMLRAVEAVGSRDLVEIIRRYQGPRFGFASRNFYAELLAAIEVEREHEKYFGRLRRLPPLSVEEVGVPRPTPFRVLAHSAAMPPEDLAELNLALTPSVVRGEQLVPAGFRLRVPRGRKSSFEARYAAWVADQERIRLARGSGGTAKPAQGAPRSVARADAAATRKEKRTHKVKRGQTVETIARMYGLSAERLARRNGLRRGSRLRTGQVLVIPEG
;
A
#
# COMPACT_ATOMS: atom_id res chain seq x y z
N GLU A 1 -11.17 7.79 30.27
CA GLU A 1 -12.08 8.17 31.38
C GLU A 1 -13.56 8.03 30.99
N ARG A 2 -14.10 8.66 29.91
CA ARG A 2 -15.53 8.65 29.55
C ARG A 2 -16.14 7.25 29.48
N ILE A 3 -15.52 6.32 28.71
CA ILE A 3 -16.01 4.93 28.57
C ILE A 3 -15.99 4.20 29.91
N ARG A 4 -14.94 4.40 30.70
CA ARG A 4 -14.86 3.80 32.05
C ARG A 4 -16.02 4.26 32.93
N SER A 5 -16.28 5.56 32.99
CA SER A 5 -17.39 6.13 33.76
C SER A 5 -18.75 5.60 33.31
N LEU A 6 -18.96 5.42 31.97
CA LEU A 6 -20.17 4.79 31.42
C LEU A 6 -20.34 3.35 31.90
N LEU A 7 -19.27 2.54 31.79
CA LEU A 7 -19.30 1.13 32.23
C LEU A 7 -19.56 0.99 33.72
N LEU A 8 -18.97 1.86 34.58
CA LEU A 8 -19.23 1.86 36.01
C LEU A 8 -20.68 2.24 36.32
N ARG A 9 -21.26 3.23 35.64
CA ARG A 9 -22.68 3.57 35.78
C ARG A 9 -23.58 2.40 35.33
N LEU A 10 -23.28 1.74 34.25
CA LEU A 10 -24.03 0.56 33.80
C LEU A 10 -23.96 -0.57 34.83
N HIS A 11 -22.82 -0.80 35.47
CA HIS A 11 -22.67 -1.78 36.54
C HIS A 11 -23.52 -1.42 37.77
N GLN A 12 -23.48 -0.17 38.21
CA GLN A 12 -24.26 0.31 39.38
C GLN A 12 -25.76 0.22 39.14
N ASN A 13 -26.21 0.30 37.91
CA ASN A 13 -27.61 0.34 37.50
C ASN A 13 -28.05 -0.94 36.74
N ASP A 14 -27.26 -1.99 36.75
CA ASP A 14 -27.61 -3.25 36.08
C ASP A 14 -28.85 -3.88 36.76
N GLY A 15 -29.87 -4.18 35.98
CA GLY A 15 -31.15 -4.69 36.47
C GLY A 15 -32.13 -3.63 37.05
N LYS A 16 -31.78 -2.34 37.05
CA LYS A 16 -32.70 -1.27 37.54
C LYS A 16 -33.29 -0.51 36.34
N PRO A 17 -34.58 -0.17 36.36
CA PRO A 17 -35.18 0.70 35.35
C PRO A 17 -34.62 2.13 35.51
N GLN A 18 -33.79 2.54 34.53
CA GLN A 18 -33.19 3.89 34.51
C GLN A 18 -33.36 4.46 33.09
N PRO A 19 -33.53 5.80 32.99
CA PRO A 19 -33.51 6.46 31.70
C PRO A 19 -32.09 6.47 31.15
N TRP A 20 -31.64 5.32 30.57
CA TRP A 20 -30.35 5.23 29.93
C TRP A 20 -30.28 6.15 28.70
N SER A 21 -29.15 6.84 28.55
CA SER A 21 -28.80 7.56 27.34
C SER A 21 -28.69 6.60 26.15
N GLU A 22 -28.76 7.11 24.94
CA GLU A 22 -28.58 6.31 23.73
C GLU A 22 -27.22 5.59 23.74
N GLU A 23 -26.16 6.26 24.20
CA GLU A 23 -24.83 5.69 24.32
C GLU A 23 -24.78 4.55 25.35
N GLU A 24 -25.42 4.70 26.50
CA GLU A 24 -25.52 3.66 27.53
C GLU A 24 -26.28 2.43 27.02
N ARG A 25 -27.41 2.64 26.33
CA ARG A 25 -28.16 1.55 25.70
C ARG A 25 -27.32 0.80 24.66
N ARG A 26 -26.59 1.53 23.81
CA ARG A 26 -25.71 0.95 22.80
C ARG A 26 -24.60 0.12 23.44
N ILE A 27 -23.93 0.64 24.48
CA ILE A 27 -22.88 -0.09 25.19
C ILE A 27 -23.45 -1.32 25.90
N ALA A 28 -24.56 -1.19 26.62
CA ALA A 28 -25.21 -2.33 27.29
C ALA A 28 -25.61 -3.44 26.32
N ALA A 29 -26.05 -3.09 25.11
CA ALA A 29 -26.38 -4.06 24.07
C ALA A 29 -25.19 -4.93 23.65
N LEU A 30 -23.96 -4.40 23.67
CA LEU A 30 -22.75 -5.18 23.34
C LEU A 30 -22.49 -6.30 24.36
N PHE A 31 -22.93 -6.14 25.62
CA PHE A 31 -22.78 -7.11 26.70
C PHE A 31 -24.00 -8.02 26.89
N ARG A 32 -25.02 -7.95 26.02
CA ARG A 32 -26.28 -8.72 26.17
C ARG A 32 -26.04 -10.24 26.30
N ARG A 33 -25.04 -10.77 25.61
CA ARG A 33 -24.72 -12.20 25.58
C ARG A 33 -23.67 -12.61 26.63
N ASP A 34 -23.14 -11.68 27.39
CA ASP A 34 -22.18 -11.97 28.46
C ASP A 34 -22.92 -12.30 29.76
N PRO A 35 -22.87 -13.55 30.24
CA PRO A 35 -23.60 -13.99 31.44
C PRO A 35 -22.96 -13.50 32.75
N ASN A 36 -21.77 -12.93 32.70
CA ASN A 36 -21.06 -12.47 33.90
C ASN A 36 -21.81 -11.29 34.56
N PRO A 37 -22.25 -11.39 35.82
CA PRO A 37 -22.91 -10.28 36.52
C PRO A 37 -21.98 -9.08 36.69
N GLU A 38 -20.68 -9.28 36.71
CA GLU A 38 -19.68 -8.20 36.85
C GLU A 38 -19.14 -7.73 35.48
N LYS A 39 -19.77 -8.10 34.35
CA LYS A 39 -19.29 -7.81 32.98
C LYS A 39 -18.87 -6.37 32.76
N PHE A 40 -19.66 -5.42 33.25
CA PHE A 40 -19.37 -4.00 33.11
C PHE A 40 -18.21 -3.55 33.99
N LEU A 41 -18.12 -4.07 35.22
CA LEU A 41 -17.03 -3.77 36.15
C LEU A 41 -15.69 -4.34 35.60
N VAL A 42 -15.72 -5.57 35.12
CA VAL A 42 -14.56 -6.21 34.47
C VAL A 42 -14.12 -5.44 33.23
N ALA A 43 -15.07 -4.94 32.43
CA ALA A 43 -14.75 -4.13 31.25
C ALA A 43 -14.25 -2.72 31.61
N ALA A 44 -14.61 -2.19 32.79
CA ALA A 44 -14.18 -0.88 33.28
C ALA A 44 -12.72 -0.89 33.82
N ASP A 45 -12.07 -2.03 33.91
CA ASP A 45 -10.67 -2.13 34.30
C ASP A 45 -9.79 -1.30 33.35
N PRO A 46 -9.00 -0.33 33.85
CA PRO A 46 -8.11 0.48 33.03
C PRO A 46 -7.15 -0.32 32.17
N ALA A 47 -6.72 -1.51 32.61
CA ALA A 47 -5.87 -2.39 31.83
C ALA A 47 -6.57 -3.00 30.60
N ARG A 48 -7.90 -3.01 30.59
CA ARG A 48 -8.74 -3.50 29.47
C ARG A 48 -9.24 -2.39 28.55
N ILE A 49 -9.21 -1.13 29.00
CA ILE A 49 -9.60 0.02 28.19
C ILE A 49 -8.35 0.58 27.50
N ARG A 50 -8.27 0.43 26.18
CA ARG A 50 -7.25 1.09 25.39
C ARG A 50 -7.88 2.24 24.61
N ALA A 51 -7.38 3.45 24.83
CA ALA A 51 -7.67 4.59 23.98
C ALA A 51 -6.61 4.65 22.87
N GLN A 52 -7.04 4.54 21.63
CA GLN A 52 -6.20 4.81 20.48
C GLN A 52 -6.71 6.11 19.85
N ARG A 53 -5.81 7.07 19.63
CA ARG A 53 -6.18 8.29 18.91
C ARG A 53 -6.58 7.90 17.50
N GLY A 54 -7.86 8.05 17.16
CA GLY A 54 -8.38 7.70 15.86
C GLY A 54 -7.74 8.54 14.75
N LEU A 55 -7.49 7.93 13.62
CA LEU A 55 -7.03 8.59 12.40
C LEU A 55 -8.26 8.99 11.57
N ARG A 56 -9.15 9.80 12.16
CA ARG A 56 -10.42 10.19 11.55
C ARG A 56 -10.25 10.73 10.14
N GLU A 57 -9.28 11.62 9.95
CA GLU A 57 -8.99 12.24 8.66
C GLU A 57 -8.44 11.22 7.65
N LYS A 58 -7.58 10.30 8.11
CA LYS A 58 -7.08 9.21 7.26
C LYS A 58 -8.19 8.25 6.85
N PHE A 59 -9.09 7.92 7.77
CA PHE A 59 -10.20 7.03 7.45
C PHE A 59 -11.16 7.69 6.45
N ALA A 60 -11.48 8.98 6.64
CA ALA A 60 -12.29 9.75 5.70
C ALA A 60 -11.64 9.83 4.31
N GLU A 61 -10.32 10.04 4.24
CA GLU A 61 -9.57 10.01 2.99
C GLU A 61 -9.57 8.60 2.38
N GLY A 62 -9.44 7.56 3.21
CA GLY A 62 -9.56 6.17 2.77
C GLY A 62 -10.92 5.88 2.14
N LEU A 63 -12.01 6.37 2.75
CA LEU A 63 -13.36 6.27 2.18
C LEU A 63 -13.48 7.03 0.85
N ARG A 64 -12.83 8.18 0.72
CA ARG A 64 -12.79 8.93 -0.53
C ARG A 64 -12.09 8.14 -1.63
N ILE A 65 -10.92 7.59 -1.34
CA ILE A 65 -10.10 6.81 -2.28
C ILE A 65 -10.77 5.48 -2.62
N SER A 66 -11.43 4.84 -1.66
CA SER A 66 -12.07 3.52 -1.86
C SER A 66 -13.06 3.51 -3.01
N GLY A 67 -13.77 4.62 -3.27
CA GLY A 67 -14.69 4.73 -4.39
C GLY A 67 -14.07 4.40 -5.74
N ARG A 68 -12.75 4.62 -5.89
CA ARG A 68 -12.01 4.29 -7.12
C ARG A 68 -11.87 2.78 -7.34
N TYR A 69 -11.74 2.00 -6.29
CA TYR A 69 -11.34 0.59 -6.38
C TYR A 69 -12.44 -0.39 -5.93
N LEU A 70 -13.28 -0.02 -4.96
CA LEU A 70 -14.29 -0.90 -4.39
C LEU A 70 -15.18 -1.59 -5.42
N PRO A 71 -15.72 -0.93 -6.46
CA PRO A 71 -16.57 -1.62 -7.43
C PRO A 71 -15.86 -2.79 -8.14
N ALA A 72 -14.58 -2.62 -8.47
CA ALA A 72 -13.79 -3.69 -9.09
C ALA A 72 -13.40 -4.78 -8.08
N MET A 73 -13.10 -4.40 -6.83
CA MET A 73 -12.79 -5.32 -5.74
C MET A 73 -13.99 -6.19 -5.39
N GLU A 74 -15.17 -5.61 -5.26
CA GLU A 74 -16.43 -6.33 -5.01
C GLU A 74 -16.75 -7.31 -6.15
N ALA A 75 -16.54 -6.90 -7.41
CA ALA A 75 -16.71 -7.80 -8.55
C ALA A 75 -15.74 -8.99 -8.50
N ILE A 76 -14.47 -8.79 -8.09
CA ILE A 76 -13.50 -9.86 -7.90
C ILE A 76 -13.94 -10.82 -6.80
N PHE A 77 -14.35 -10.30 -5.64
CA PHE A 77 -14.77 -11.13 -4.49
C PHE A 77 -16.04 -11.92 -4.82
N ARG A 78 -17.00 -11.28 -5.46
CA ARG A 78 -18.25 -11.95 -5.92
C ARG A 78 -17.95 -13.08 -6.90
N ALA A 79 -17.05 -12.87 -7.87
CA ALA A 79 -16.64 -13.88 -8.83
C ALA A 79 -15.96 -15.08 -8.16
N GLU A 80 -15.27 -14.88 -7.03
CA GLU A 80 -14.64 -15.92 -6.23
C GLU A 80 -15.58 -16.57 -5.20
N GLY A 81 -16.85 -16.13 -5.13
CA GLY A 81 -17.84 -16.61 -4.17
C GLY A 81 -17.61 -16.16 -2.73
N LEU A 82 -16.96 -15.00 -2.55
CA LEU A 82 -16.57 -14.44 -1.25
C LEU A 82 -17.51 -13.30 -0.84
N PRO A 83 -17.80 -13.13 0.47
CA PRO A 83 -18.53 -11.97 0.95
C PRO A 83 -17.87 -10.64 0.55
N GLU A 84 -18.64 -9.77 -0.08
CA GLU A 84 -18.14 -8.46 -0.55
C GLU A 84 -17.68 -7.56 0.58
N ASP A 85 -18.25 -7.69 1.77
CA ASP A 85 -17.85 -6.96 2.98
C ASP A 85 -16.35 -7.13 3.32
N LEU A 86 -15.74 -8.24 2.92
CA LEU A 86 -14.30 -8.47 3.12
C LEU A 86 -13.43 -7.48 2.35
N THR A 87 -13.96 -6.84 1.30
CA THR A 87 -13.26 -5.77 0.56
C THR A 87 -13.04 -4.51 1.38
N ARG A 88 -13.57 -4.44 2.60
CA ARG A 88 -13.37 -3.36 3.58
C ARG A 88 -12.12 -3.55 4.44
N LEU A 89 -11.47 -4.73 4.40
CA LEU A 89 -10.20 -4.97 5.11
C LEU A 89 -9.12 -3.89 4.86
N PRO A 90 -8.95 -3.33 3.65
CA PRO A 90 -8.03 -2.22 3.42
C PRO A 90 -8.30 -0.96 4.25
N LEU A 91 -9.53 -0.74 4.76
CA LEU A 91 -9.81 0.34 5.71
C LEU A 91 -9.08 0.11 7.05
N VAL A 92 -8.94 -1.15 7.47
CA VAL A 92 -8.22 -1.55 8.69
C VAL A 92 -6.72 -1.57 8.44
N GLU A 93 -6.27 -2.17 7.33
CA GLU A 93 -4.86 -2.41 7.03
C GLU A 93 -4.07 -1.12 6.72
N SER A 94 -4.67 -0.21 5.96
CA SER A 94 -3.95 0.96 5.44
C SER A 94 -4.79 2.24 5.34
N CYS A 95 -6.09 2.20 5.67
CA CYS A 95 -7.05 3.23 5.28
C CYS A 95 -7.04 3.50 3.77
N PHE A 96 -6.99 2.46 2.94
CA PHE A 96 -6.87 2.56 1.46
C PHE A 96 -5.68 3.39 0.97
N ASP A 97 -4.63 3.55 1.77
CA ASP A 97 -3.40 4.22 1.31
C ASP A 97 -2.67 3.33 0.31
N VAL A 98 -2.81 3.65 -0.98
CA VAL A 98 -2.19 2.91 -2.09
C VAL A 98 -0.65 2.94 -2.06
N ARG A 99 -0.07 3.87 -1.29
CA ARG A 99 1.39 4.02 -1.14
C ARG A 99 1.89 3.51 0.20
N ALA A 100 1.00 2.90 1.01
CA ALA A 100 1.38 2.38 2.31
C ALA A 100 2.53 1.38 2.19
N TYR A 101 3.56 1.59 3.01
CA TYR A 101 4.70 0.71 3.14
C TYR A 101 5.16 0.65 4.60
N SER A 102 5.09 -0.53 5.21
CA SER A 102 5.39 -0.69 6.62
C SER A 102 6.88 -0.93 6.88
N LYS A 103 7.31 -0.76 8.13
CA LYS A 103 8.69 -1.06 8.57
C LYS A 103 9.09 -2.53 8.37
N VAL A 104 8.12 -3.45 8.35
CA VAL A 104 8.33 -4.88 8.09
C VAL A 104 8.17 -5.26 6.62
N GLY A 105 8.04 -4.27 5.73
CA GLY A 105 7.97 -4.47 4.30
C GLY A 105 6.59 -4.84 3.78
N ALA A 106 5.52 -4.70 4.56
CA ALA A 106 4.15 -4.84 4.04
C ALA A 106 3.82 -3.66 3.12
N ALA A 107 3.11 -3.89 2.01
CA ALA A 107 2.90 -2.90 0.97
C ALA A 107 1.47 -2.88 0.41
N GLY A 108 1.05 -1.69 -0.04
CA GLY A 108 -0.23 -1.44 -0.70
C GLY A 108 -1.43 -1.46 0.24
N ILE A 109 -2.63 -1.37 -0.34
CA ILE A 109 -3.86 -1.26 0.47
C ILE A 109 -4.14 -2.50 1.34
N TRP A 110 -3.69 -3.69 0.91
CA TRP A 110 -3.88 -4.97 1.57
C TRP A 110 -2.73 -5.37 2.52
N GLN A 111 -1.67 -4.57 2.62
CA GLN A 111 -0.51 -4.79 3.50
C GLN A 111 0.08 -6.19 3.43
N PHE A 112 0.18 -6.77 2.22
CA PHE A 112 0.90 -8.03 2.06
C PHE A 112 2.38 -7.88 2.42
N ILE A 113 2.87 -8.72 3.33
CA ILE A 113 4.32 -8.90 3.52
C ILE A 113 4.91 -9.67 2.32
N PRO A 114 6.22 -9.51 2.01
CA PRO A 114 6.82 -10.14 0.83
C PRO A 114 6.65 -11.65 0.79
N GLU A 115 6.77 -12.33 1.93
CA GLU A 115 6.66 -13.79 2.03
C GLU A 115 5.27 -14.29 1.59
N THR A 116 4.21 -13.71 2.16
CA THR A 116 2.84 -14.07 1.80
C THR A 116 2.50 -13.61 0.38
N GLY A 117 2.93 -12.39 0.01
CA GLY A 117 2.64 -11.82 -1.30
C GLY A 117 3.20 -12.65 -2.45
N ARG A 118 4.43 -13.16 -2.37
CA ARG A 118 5.05 -13.98 -3.45
C ARG A 118 4.30 -15.27 -3.78
N ARG A 119 3.39 -15.70 -2.93
CA ARG A 119 2.54 -16.86 -3.23
C ARG A 119 1.50 -16.56 -4.31
N PHE A 120 1.14 -15.31 -4.50
CA PHE A 120 0.02 -14.87 -5.34
C PHE A 120 0.38 -13.75 -6.32
N LEU A 121 1.48 -13.03 -6.08
CA LEU A 121 1.83 -11.77 -6.72
C LEU A 121 3.28 -11.78 -7.19
N ARG A 122 3.53 -11.11 -8.30
CA ARG A 122 4.89 -10.79 -8.74
C ARG A 122 5.48 -9.69 -7.86
N ILE A 123 6.64 -9.97 -7.27
CA ILE A 123 7.37 -9.04 -6.41
C ILE A 123 8.85 -9.15 -6.76
N ASP A 124 9.34 -8.19 -7.54
CA ASP A 124 10.74 -8.09 -7.93
C ASP A 124 11.22 -6.62 -7.92
N ALA A 125 12.41 -6.35 -8.47
CA ALA A 125 12.99 -4.99 -8.47
C ALA A 125 12.26 -4.01 -9.40
N VAL A 126 11.48 -4.50 -10.38
CA VAL A 126 10.79 -3.68 -11.38
C VAL A 126 9.28 -3.67 -11.21
N VAL A 127 8.70 -4.76 -10.69
CA VAL A 127 7.26 -4.91 -10.48
C VAL A 127 7.00 -5.38 -9.05
N ASP A 128 6.13 -4.68 -8.34
CA ASP A 128 5.60 -5.07 -7.03
C ASP A 128 4.07 -4.95 -7.06
N GLU A 129 3.40 -6.05 -7.39
CA GLU A 129 1.94 -6.11 -7.55
C GLU A 129 1.18 -5.94 -6.22
N ARG A 130 1.84 -6.02 -5.07
CA ARG A 130 1.23 -5.69 -3.78
C ARG A 130 0.74 -4.24 -3.72
N ARG A 131 1.40 -3.36 -4.48
CA ARG A 131 1.09 -1.92 -4.58
C ARG A 131 -0.07 -1.64 -5.53
N ASP A 132 -0.45 -2.61 -6.36
CA ASP A 132 -1.59 -2.51 -7.25
C ASP A 132 -2.88 -2.92 -6.54
N PRO A 133 -3.86 -2.02 -6.37
CA PRO A 133 -5.09 -2.33 -5.64
C PRO A 133 -5.90 -3.46 -6.26
N ILE A 134 -5.86 -3.64 -7.58
CA ILE A 134 -6.65 -4.67 -8.26
C ILE A 134 -5.94 -6.02 -8.18
N GLU A 135 -4.65 -6.09 -8.50
CA GLU A 135 -3.90 -7.36 -8.44
C GLU A 135 -3.79 -7.86 -6.99
N SER A 136 -3.53 -6.95 -6.04
CA SER A 136 -3.50 -7.33 -4.62
C SER A 136 -4.88 -7.74 -4.08
N SER A 137 -6.00 -7.24 -4.66
CA SER A 137 -7.34 -7.72 -4.29
C SER A 137 -7.62 -9.14 -4.77
N LYS A 138 -7.14 -9.53 -5.96
CA LYS A 138 -7.20 -10.92 -6.41
C LYS A 138 -6.42 -11.84 -5.47
N ALA A 139 -5.22 -11.42 -5.09
CA ALA A 139 -4.39 -12.13 -4.12
C ALA A 139 -5.05 -12.26 -2.74
N ALA A 140 -5.69 -11.18 -2.26
CA ALA A 140 -6.41 -11.18 -0.98
C ALA A 140 -7.62 -12.11 -1.01
N ALA A 141 -8.39 -12.12 -2.11
CA ALA A 141 -9.50 -13.06 -2.30
C ALA A 141 -9.01 -14.51 -2.22
N ALA A 142 -7.94 -14.85 -2.95
CA ALA A 142 -7.35 -16.19 -2.91
C ALA A 142 -6.87 -16.58 -1.51
N PHE A 143 -6.16 -15.66 -0.82
CA PHE A 143 -5.65 -15.91 0.53
C PHE A 143 -6.76 -16.07 1.57
N LEU A 144 -7.80 -15.25 1.52
CA LEU A 144 -8.98 -15.36 2.40
C LEU A 144 -9.75 -16.64 2.15
N LYS A 145 -9.90 -17.06 0.88
CA LYS A 145 -10.52 -18.33 0.49
C LYS A 145 -9.77 -19.53 1.05
N GLU A 146 -8.43 -19.53 0.96
CA GLU A 146 -7.58 -20.56 1.58
C GLU A 146 -7.73 -20.59 3.11
N ASN A 147 -7.77 -19.43 3.74
CA ASN A 147 -7.95 -19.34 5.20
C ASN A 147 -9.32 -19.89 5.61
N TYR A 148 -10.37 -19.54 4.87
CA TYR A 148 -11.71 -20.04 5.12
C TYR A 148 -11.79 -21.57 4.95
N ALA A 149 -11.20 -22.11 3.89
CA ALA A 149 -11.17 -23.56 3.66
C ALA A 149 -10.50 -24.33 4.82
N LYS A 150 -9.47 -23.75 5.45
CA LYS A 150 -8.77 -24.35 6.59
C LYS A 150 -9.51 -24.19 7.92
N LEU A 151 -10.13 -23.04 8.13
CA LEU A 151 -10.65 -22.61 9.44
C LEU A 151 -12.18 -22.71 9.57
N GLY A 152 -12.89 -22.77 8.44
CA GLY A 152 -14.34 -23.06 8.37
C GLY A 152 -15.26 -21.92 8.73
N THR A 153 -14.76 -20.80 9.27
CA THR A 153 -15.57 -19.63 9.62
C THR A 153 -14.89 -18.32 9.20
N TRP A 154 -15.66 -17.31 8.80
CA TRP A 154 -15.13 -16.01 8.41
C TRP A 154 -14.42 -15.27 9.54
N PRO A 155 -14.94 -15.27 10.81
CA PRO A 155 -14.21 -14.66 11.94
C PRO A 155 -12.79 -15.19 12.09
N LEU A 156 -12.59 -16.51 11.96
CA LEU A 156 -11.28 -17.13 12.03
C LEU A 156 -10.43 -16.85 10.77
N ALA A 157 -11.02 -16.92 9.58
CA ALA A 157 -10.31 -16.66 8.32
C ALA A 157 -9.78 -15.24 8.22
N VAL A 158 -10.58 -14.26 8.66
CA VAL A 158 -10.17 -12.84 8.75
C VAL A 158 -9.10 -12.64 9.83
N THR A 159 -9.28 -13.23 11.01
CA THR A 159 -8.25 -13.15 12.06
C THR A 159 -6.94 -13.79 11.59
N ALA A 160 -6.99 -14.87 10.81
CA ALA A 160 -5.82 -15.52 10.22
C ALA A 160 -5.11 -14.67 9.17
N TYR A 161 -5.79 -13.72 8.53
CA TYR A 161 -5.14 -12.76 7.63
C TYR A 161 -4.04 -11.97 8.36
N ASN A 162 -4.33 -11.51 9.58
CA ASN A 162 -3.39 -10.79 10.45
C ASN A 162 -2.45 -11.73 11.22
N HIS A 163 -3.01 -12.77 11.88
CA HIS A 163 -2.25 -13.64 12.79
C HIS A 163 -1.43 -14.72 12.07
N GLY A 164 -1.81 -15.02 10.84
CA GLY A 164 -1.32 -16.14 10.05
C GLY A 164 -2.14 -17.43 10.28
N PRO A 165 -2.41 -18.18 9.18
CA PRO A 165 -3.29 -19.35 9.23
C PRO A 165 -2.76 -20.47 10.12
N ALA A 166 -1.45 -20.71 10.14
CA ALA A 166 -0.84 -21.72 11.02
C ALA A 166 -1.01 -21.36 12.51
N GLY A 167 -0.94 -20.05 12.84
CA GLY A 167 -1.18 -19.58 14.22
C GLY A 167 -2.63 -19.80 14.65
N MET A 168 -3.58 -19.51 13.78
CA MET A 168 -5.01 -19.71 14.06
C MET A 168 -5.38 -21.19 14.16
N LEU A 169 -4.80 -22.07 13.34
CA LEU A 169 -5.00 -23.52 13.46
C LEU A 169 -4.55 -24.03 14.83
N ARG A 170 -3.37 -23.61 15.29
CA ARG A 170 -2.91 -23.96 16.65
C ARG A 170 -3.84 -23.43 17.75
N ALA A 171 -4.40 -22.23 17.57
CA ALA A 171 -5.36 -21.67 18.51
C ALA A 171 -6.66 -22.47 18.57
N VAL A 172 -7.18 -22.90 17.42
CA VAL A 172 -8.36 -23.78 17.30
C VAL A 172 -8.10 -25.11 17.99
N GLU A 173 -6.95 -25.73 17.73
CA GLU A 173 -6.54 -27.02 18.33
C GLU A 173 -6.40 -26.90 19.86
N ALA A 174 -5.67 -25.89 20.34
CA ALA A 174 -5.42 -25.69 21.77
C ALA A 174 -6.70 -25.40 22.58
N VAL A 175 -7.70 -24.75 21.98
CA VAL A 175 -8.97 -24.41 22.64
C VAL A 175 -10.03 -25.50 22.43
N GLY A 176 -9.91 -26.29 21.36
CA GLY A 176 -10.90 -27.27 20.95
C GLY A 176 -12.19 -26.62 20.39
N SER A 177 -12.12 -25.39 19.91
CA SER A 177 -13.28 -24.64 19.42
C SER A 177 -12.94 -23.83 18.18
N ARG A 178 -13.95 -23.66 17.29
CA ARG A 178 -13.91 -22.75 16.14
C ARG A 178 -14.68 -21.44 16.39
N ASP A 179 -15.10 -21.19 17.63
CA ASP A 179 -15.66 -19.91 18.02
C ASP A 179 -14.50 -18.94 18.34
N LEU A 180 -14.44 -17.83 17.57
CA LEU A 180 -13.42 -16.82 17.77
C LEU A 180 -13.49 -16.17 19.16
N VAL A 181 -14.69 -16.03 19.73
CA VAL A 181 -14.86 -15.45 21.08
C VAL A 181 -14.26 -16.35 22.15
N GLU A 182 -14.47 -17.67 22.05
CA GLU A 182 -13.83 -18.63 22.94
C GLU A 182 -12.30 -18.63 22.79
N ILE A 183 -11.81 -18.56 21.53
CA ILE A 183 -10.36 -18.46 21.28
C ILE A 183 -9.79 -17.19 21.89
N ILE A 184 -10.43 -16.03 21.72
CA ILE A 184 -9.98 -14.77 22.32
C ILE A 184 -9.93 -14.87 23.85
N ARG A 185 -10.89 -15.55 24.47
CA ARG A 185 -10.97 -15.69 25.94
C ARG A 185 -9.92 -16.68 26.50
N ARG A 186 -9.67 -17.79 25.83
CA ARG A 186 -8.94 -18.95 26.38
C ARG A 186 -7.54 -19.12 25.82
N TYR A 187 -7.27 -18.70 24.59
CA TYR A 187 -5.96 -18.89 23.97
C TYR A 187 -4.94 -17.83 24.39
N GLN A 188 -3.79 -18.30 24.90
CA GLN A 188 -2.70 -17.46 25.41
C GLN A 188 -1.40 -17.60 24.59
N GLY A 189 -1.52 -17.80 23.28
CA GLY A 189 -0.35 -17.92 22.41
C GLY A 189 0.49 -16.63 22.36
N PRO A 190 1.83 -16.73 22.31
CA PRO A 190 2.75 -15.61 22.48
C PRO A 190 2.61 -14.51 21.42
N ARG A 191 2.07 -14.81 20.24
CA ARG A 191 1.81 -13.84 19.15
C ARG A 191 0.34 -13.46 19.03
N PHE A 192 -0.56 -14.10 19.77
CA PHE A 192 -1.97 -13.82 19.77
C PHE A 192 -2.27 -12.64 20.70
N GLY A 193 -1.72 -11.49 20.37
CA GLY A 193 -1.83 -10.25 21.15
C GLY A 193 -3.03 -9.40 20.78
N PHE A 194 -2.98 -8.13 21.16
CA PHE A 194 -4.07 -7.16 20.98
C PHE A 194 -4.53 -7.05 19.52
N ALA A 195 -3.62 -6.89 18.57
CA ALA A 195 -3.97 -6.75 17.16
C ALA A 195 -4.79 -7.95 16.65
N SER A 196 -4.28 -9.17 16.85
CA SER A 196 -4.97 -10.39 16.37
C SER A 196 -6.33 -10.63 17.04
N ARG A 197 -6.44 -10.31 18.34
CA ARG A 197 -7.70 -10.47 19.11
C ARG A 197 -8.80 -9.51 18.66
N ASN A 198 -8.43 -8.33 18.15
CA ASN A 198 -9.37 -7.29 17.77
C ASN A 198 -9.59 -7.19 16.25
N PHE A 199 -8.78 -7.83 15.43
CA PHE A 199 -8.75 -7.64 13.98
C PHE A 199 -10.11 -7.86 13.30
N TYR A 200 -10.85 -8.90 13.68
CA TYR A 200 -12.20 -9.14 13.15
C TYR A 200 -13.20 -8.06 13.62
N ALA A 201 -13.10 -7.64 14.87
CA ALA A 201 -13.95 -6.57 15.40
C ALA A 201 -13.63 -5.21 14.73
N GLU A 202 -12.37 -4.95 14.40
CA GLU A 202 -11.93 -3.77 13.64
C GLU A 202 -12.54 -3.77 12.23
N LEU A 203 -12.58 -4.93 11.55
CA LEU A 203 -13.27 -5.05 10.27
C LEU A 203 -14.77 -4.74 10.40
N LEU A 204 -15.47 -5.32 11.38
CA LEU A 204 -16.88 -5.07 11.57
C LEU A 204 -17.17 -3.59 11.85
N ALA A 205 -16.33 -2.96 12.68
CA ALA A 205 -16.41 -1.52 12.94
C ALA A 205 -16.16 -0.69 11.66
N ALA A 206 -15.18 -1.08 10.84
CA ALA A 206 -14.90 -0.40 9.58
C ALA A 206 -16.06 -0.51 8.58
N ILE A 207 -16.73 -1.66 8.51
CA ILE A 207 -17.93 -1.87 7.70
C ILE A 207 -19.07 -0.97 8.20
N GLU A 208 -19.32 -0.93 9.51
CA GLU A 208 -20.36 -0.08 10.09
C GLU A 208 -20.10 1.39 9.79
N VAL A 209 -18.87 1.86 10.05
CA VAL A 209 -18.47 3.25 9.79
C VAL A 209 -18.52 3.60 8.30
N GLU A 210 -18.18 2.67 7.41
CA GLU A 210 -18.28 2.86 5.96
C GLU A 210 -19.74 3.00 5.52
N ARG A 211 -20.64 2.15 6.03
CA ARG A 211 -22.07 2.19 5.72
C ARG A 211 -22.74 3.46 6.25
N GLU A 212 -22.39 3.87 7.46
CA GLU A 212 -22.92 5.05 8.12
C GLU A 212 -22.02 6.29 8.01
N HIS A 213 -21.19 6.36 6.96
CA HIS A 213 -20.13 7.37 6.85
C HIS A 213 -20.62 8.82 6.97
N GLU A 214 -21.85 9.13 6.53
CA GLU A 214 -22.42 10.48 6.68
C GLU A 214 -22.59 10.90 8.14
N LYS A 215 -22.95 9.95 9.02
CA LYS A 215 -23.05 10.17 10.46
C LYS A 215 -21.71 10.54 11.10
N TYR A 216 -20.63 9.91 10.63
CA TYR A 216 -19.31 10.08 11.20
C TYR A 216 -18.50 11.22 10.57
N PHE A 217 -18.67 11.47 9.29
CA PHE A 217 -17.82 12.37 8.50
C PHE A 217 -18.59 13.47 7.76
N GLY A 218 -19.93 13.40 7.74
CA GLY A 218 -20.74 14.24 6.85
C GLY A 218 -20.67 13.79 5.40
N ARG A 219 -20.98 14.68 4.48
CA ARG A 219 -20.93 14.37 3.03
C ARG A 219 -19.50 14.14 2.58
N LEU A 220 -19.19 12.91 2.19
CA LEU A 220 -17.92 12.52 1.57
C LEU A 220 -18.10 12.30 0.07
N ARG A 221 -17.35 13.04 -0.73
CA ARG A 221 -17.31 12.82 -2.18
C ARG A 221 -16.29 11.72 -2.49
N ARG A 222 -16.76 10.50 -2.74
CA ARG A 222 -15.90 9.39 -3.18
C ARG A 222 -15.32 9.66 -4.57
N LEU A 223 -14.10 9.20 -4.82
CA LEU A 223 -13.52 9.24 -6.17
C LEU A 223 -14.32 8.35 -7.11
N PRO A 224 -14.46 8.75 -8.40
CA PRO A 224 -15.12 7.91 -9.37
C PRO A 224 -14.37 6.59 -9.58
N PRO A 225 -15.07 5.50 -9.95
CA PRO A 225 -14.46 4.21 -10.27
C PRO A 225 -13.34 4.34 -11.30
N LEU A 226 -12.32 3.48 -11.15
CA LEU A 226 -11.19 3.42 -12.07
C LEU A 226 -11.68 3.02 -13.47
N SER A 227 -11.46 3.90 -14.47
CA SER A 227 -11.86 3.68 -15.84
C SER A 227 -10.62 3.59 -16.73
N VAL A 228 -10.15 2.35 -16.96
CA VAL A 228 -8.92 2.06 -17.69
C VAL A 228 -9.11 0.94 -18.69
N GLU A 229 -8.15 0.83 -19.61
CA GLU A 229 -7.94 -0.29 -20.52
C GLU A 229 -6.51 -0.79 -20.34
N GLU A 230 -6.29 -2.06 -20.61
CA GLU A 230 -4.95 -2.65 -20.58
C GLU A 230 -4.37 -2.74 -21.98
N VAL A 231 -3.09 -2.39 -22.09
CA VAL A 231 -2.26 -2.51 -23.31
C VAL A 231 -1.00 -3.31 -22.98
N GLY A 232 -0.61 -4.20 -23.89
CA GLY A 232 0.61 -4.98 -23.72
C GLY A 232 1.88 -4.18 -24.02
N VAL A 233 2.92 -4.39 -23.23
CA VAL A 233 4.27 -3.88 -23.49
C VAL A 233 5.10 -5.04 -24.03
N PRO A 234 5.27 -5.18 -25.38
CA PRO A 234 5.85 -6.40 -25.98
C PRO A 234 7.36 -6.51 -25.82
N ARG A 235 8.06 -5.44 -25.47
CA ARG A 235 9.52 -5.40 -25.26
C ARG A 235 9.88 -4.52 -24.08
N PRO A 236 11.07 -4.70 -23.46
CA PRO A 236 11.51 -3.80 -22.40
C PRO A 236 11.53 -2.35 -22.90
N THR A 237 10.80 -1.45 -22.23
CA THR A 237 10.54 -0.10 -22.72
C THR A 237 10.74 0.93 -21.60
N PRO A 238 11.40 2.08 -21.87
CA PRO A 238 11.47 3.16 -20.90
C PRO A 238 10.07 3.69 -20.54
N PHE A 239 9.80 3.91 -19.25
CA PHE A 239 8.48 4.35 -18.79
C PHE A 239 8.01 5.66 -19.44
N ARG A 240 8.93 6.62 -19.67
CA ARG A 240 8.63 7.87 -20.35
C ARG A 240 8.12 7.69 -21.80
N VAL A 241 8.56 6.64 -22.50
CA VAL A 241 8.08 6.31 -23.84
C VAL A 241 6.63 5.86 -23.78
N LEU A 242 6.30 5.03 -22.79
CA LEU A 242 4.92 4.60 -22.55
C LEU A 242 4.02 5.78 -22.17
N ALA A 243 4.51 6.70 -21.34
CA ALA A 243 3.79 7.92 -20.98
C ALA A 243 3.53 8.81 -22.20
N HIS A 244 4.55 9.01 -23.06
CA HIS A 244 4.40 9.72 -24.33
C HIS A 244 3.39 9.02 -25.25
N SER A 245 3.45 7.68 -25.38
CA SER A 245 2.49 6.91 -26.19
C SER A 245 1.06 7.01 -25.64
N ALA A 246 0.90 7.10 -24.33
CA ALA A 246 -0.38 7.32 -23.67
C ALA A 246 -0.88 8.79 -23.78
N ALA A 247 -0.07 9.72 -24.28
CA ALA A 247 -0.27 11.17 -24.26
C ALA A 247 -0.62 11.66 -22.84
N MET A 248 0.18 11.25 -21.85
CA MET A 248 0.00 11.57 -20.43
C MET A 248 1.31 12.02 -19.79
N PRO A 249 1.26 12.87 -18.76
CA PRO A 249 2.39 13.06 -17.86
C PRO A 249 2.83 11.73 -17.23
N PRO A 250 4.13 11.47 -17.06
CA PRO A 250 4.62 10.23 -16.44
C PRO A 250 4.02 9.98 -15.05
N GLU A 251 3.85 11.01 -14.24
CA GLU A 251 3.24 10.94 -12.91
C GLU A 251 1.80 10.43 -12.95
N ASP A 252 0.99 10.89 -13.92
CA ASP A 252 -0.40 10.46 -14.06
C ASP A 252 -0.49 9.00 -14.55
N LEU A 253 0.39 8.60 -15.47
CA LEU A 253 0.46 7.20 -15.89
C LEU A 253 0.93 6.29 -14.75
N ALA A 254 1.84 6.75 -13.89
CA ALA A 254 2.31 6.00 -12.73
C ALA A 254 1.18 5.75 -11.71
N GLU A 255 0.26 6.71 -11.51
CA GLU A 255 -0.92 6.53 -10.65
C GLU A 255 -1.88 5.44 -11.14
N LEU A 256 -1.88 5.14 -12.43
CA LEU A 256 -2.66 4.04 -13.00
C LEU A 256 -1.90 2.69 -12.93
N ASN A 257 -0.58 2.72 -12.71
CA ASN A 257 0.32 1.58 -12.81
C ASN A 257 1.19 1.42 -11.56
N LEU A 258 0.54 1.40 -10.39
CA LEU A 258 1.18 1.39 -9.08
C LEU A 258 2.09 0.18 -8.84
N ALA A 259 1.90 -0.92 -9.58
CA ALA A 259 2.79 -2.09 -9.52
C ALA A 259 4.22 -1.77 -10.01
N LEU A 260 4.40 -0.78 -10.89
CA LEU A 260 5.73 -0.39 -11.32
C LEU A 260 6.49 0.29 -10.18
N THR A 261 7.71 -0.19 -9.92
CA THR A 261 8.52 0.35 -8.82
C THR A 261 9.01 1.77 -9.11
N PRO A 262 9.33 2.57 -8.08
CA PRO A 262 9.86 3.91 -8.29
C PRO A 262 11.11 3.97 -9.18
N SER A 263 11.95 2.92 -9.22
CA SER A 263 13.12 2.85 -10.09
C SER A 263 12.75 2.82 -11.57
N VAL A 264 11.64 2.12 -11.92
CA VAL A 264 11.11 2.09 -13.29
C VAL A 264 10.52 3.45 -13.67
N VAL A 265 9.71 4.03 -12.79
CA VAL A 265 9.07 5.34 -13.04
C VAL A 265 10.12 6.45 -13.23
N ARG A 266 11.23 6.41 -12.47
CA ARG A 266 12.35 7.34 -12.62
C ARG A 266 13.25 7.05 -13.83
N GLY A 267 13.01 5.95 -14.57
CA GLY A 267 13.80 5.57 -15.74
C GLY A 267 15.14 4.94 -15.43
N GLU A 268 15.36 4.48 -14.18
CA GLU A 268 16.55 3.71 -13.77
C GLU A 268 16.49 2.27 -14.28
N GLN A 269 15.28 1.77 -14.53
CA GLN A 269 14.99 0.46 -15.07
C GLN A 269 13.88 0.56 -16.13
N LEU A 270 13.79 -0.47 -16.99
CA LEU A 270 12.78 -0.54 -18.04
C LEU A 270 11.51 -1.23 -17.54
N VAL A 271 10.36 -0.84 -18.07
CA VAL A 271 9.13 -1.63 -17.96
C VAL A 271 9.37 -2.95 -18.67
N PRO A 272 9.15 -4.11 -18.04
CA PRO A 272 9.49 -5.40 -18.62
C PRO A 272 8.55 -5.78 -19.75
N ALA A 273 9.05 -6.61 -20.68
CA ALA A 273 8.20 -7.25 -21.67
C ALA A 273 7.10 -8.07 -21.00
N GLY A 274 5.91 -8.09 -21.61
CA GLY A 274 4.73 -8.79 -21.08
C GLY A 274 3.97 -8.01 -20.01
N PHE A 275 4.44 -6.84 -19.56
CA PHE A 275 3.70 -6.01 -18.61
C PHE A 275 2.40 -5.50 -19.24
N ARG A 276 1.30 -5.62 -18.49
CA ARG A 276 -0.01 -5.07 -18.86
C ARG A 276 -0.16 -3.67 -18.30
N LEU A 277 0.10 -2.68 -19.15
CA LEU A 277 0.04 -1.28 -18.79
C LEU A 277 -1.42 -0.79 -18.82
N ARG A 278 -1.86 -0.13 -17.77
CA ARG A 278 -3.17 0.53 -17.75
C ARG A 278 -3.06 1.94 -18.32
N VAL A 279 -3.95 2.22 -19.25
CA VAL A 279 -4.17 3.54 -19.84
C VAL A 279 -5.62 3.96 -19.65
N PRO A 280 -5.97 5.26 -19.67
CA PRO A 280 -7.36 5.69 -19.59
C PRO A 280 -8.21 5.04 -20.68
N ARG A 281 -9.47 4.70 -20.34
CA ARG A 281 -10.43 4.13 -21.29
C ARG A 281 -10.56 5.02 -22.53
N GLY A 282 -10.63 4.40 -23.72
CA GLY A 282 -10.68 5.05 -25.02
C GLY A 282 -9.32 5.50 -25.56
N ARG A 283 -8.21 5.23 -24.85
CA ARG A 283 -6.86 5.58 -25.35
C ARG A 283 -6.06 4.42 -25.89
N LYS A 284 -6.57 3.20 -25.84
CA LYS A 284 -5.85 2.00 -26.28
C LYS A 284 -5.34 2.11 -27.71
N SER A 285 -6.22 2.32 -28.68
CA SER A 285 -5.84 2.38 -30.11
C SER A 285 -4.83 3.47 -30.41
N SER A 286 -5.01 4.67 -29.83
CA SER A 286 -4.07 5.78 -30.01
C SER A 286 -2.72 5.53 -29.33
N PHE A 287 -2.70 4.82 -28.20
CA PHE A 287 -1.46 4.36 -27.56
C PHE A 287 -0.73 3.37 -28.45
N GLU A 288 -1.42 2.32 -28.93
CA GLU A 288 -0.84 1.26 -29.76
C GLU A 288 -0.22 1.84 -31.03
N ALA A 289 -0.90 2.78 -31.71
CA ALA A 289 -0.39 3.45 -32.91
C ALA A 289 0.90 4.25 -32.61
N ARG A 290 0.93 5.07 -31.54
CA ARG A 290 2.13 5.85 -31.18
C ARG A 290 3.27 4.96 -30.71
N TYR A 291 2.96 3.91 -29.97
CA TYR A 291 3.96 2.97 -29.51
C TYR A 291 4.58 2.17 -30.69
N ALA A 292 3.75 1.73 -31.65
CA ALA A 292 4.22 1.08 -32.88
C ALA A 292 5.12 1.99 -33.70
N ALA A 293 4.79 3.26 -33.83
CA ALA A 293 5.64 4.24 -34.53
C ALA A 293 7.02 4.39 -33.85
N TRP A 294 7.04 4.46 -32.50
CA TRP A 294 8.28 4.48 -31.74
C TRP A 294 9.11 3.19 -31.96
N VAL A 295 8.47 2.02 -31.94
CA VAL A 295 9.12 0.73 -32.19
C VAL A 295 9.76 0.70 -33.58
N ALA A 296 9.03 1.13 -34.61
CA ALA A 296 9.55 1.18 -35.98
C ALA A 296 10.75 2.14 -36.11
N ASP A 297 10.72 3.28 -35.39
CA ASP A 297 11.85 4.21 -35.38
C ASP A 297 13.10 3.61 -34.71
N GLN A 298 12.93 2.90 -33.58
CA GLN A 298 14.05 2.19 -32.94
C GLN A 298 14.65 1.13 -33.85
N GLU A 299 13.84 0.42 -34.62
CA GLU A 299 14.30 -0.58 -35.57
C GLU A 299 15.11 0.04 -36.73
N ARG A 300 14.64 1.15 -37.28
CA ARG A 300 15.39 1.91 -38.30
C ARG A 300 16.75 2.37 -37.76
N ILE A 301 16.79 2.92 -36.54
CA ILE A 301 18.06 3.34 -35.90
C ILE A 301 18.99 2.14 -35.71
N ARG A 302 18.47 0.99 -35.31
CA ARG A 302 19.26 -0.24 -35.12
C ARG A 302 19.87 -0.72 -36.41
N LEU A 303 19.07 -0.77 -37.47
CA LEU A 303 19.53 -1.20 -38.82
C LEU A 303 20.56 -0.22 -39.38
N ALA A 304 20.36 1.09 -39.24
CA ALA A 304 21.33 2.10 -39.65
C ALA A 304 22.67 2.01 -38.91
N ARG A 305 22.68 1.58 -37.66
CA ARG A 305 23.91 1.36 -36.85
C ARG A 305 24.58 0.03 -37.15
N GLY A 306 23.80 -0.99 -37.58
CA GLY A 306 24.28 -2.33 -37.88
C GLY A 306 24.90 -2.46 -39.30
N SER A 307 24.54 -1.59 -40.21
CA SER A 307 25.04 -1.58 -41.61
C SER A 307 26.29 -0.71 -41.73
N GLY A 308 27.34 -0.90 -40.94
CA GLY A 308 28.71 -0.35 -40.96
C GLY A 308 29.07 0.66 -42.06
N GLY A 309 28.25 1.66 -42.33
CA GLY A 309 28.47 2.70 -43.30
C GLY A 309 28.47 4.07 -42.62
N THR A 310 29.57 4.81 -42.82
CA THR A 310 29.71 6.23 -42.48
C THR A 310 28.66 7.04 -43.23
N ALA A 311 27.41 7.03 -42.76
CA ALA A 311 26.36 7.91 -43.28
C ALA A 311 26.36 9.19 -42.42
N LYS A 312 26.74 10.31 -43.03
CA LYS A 312 26.48 11.67 -42.57
C LYS A 312 25.02 11.78 -42.12
N PRO A 313 24.69 12.39 -40.99
CA PRO A 313 23.30 12.52 -40.59
C PRO A 313 22.53 13.36 -41.62
N ALA A 314 21.49 12.78 -42.19
CA ALA A 314 20.57 13.48 -43.08
C ALA A 314 19.92 14.65 -42.28
N GLN A 315 20.08 15.84 -42.79
CA GLN A 315 19.41 17.05 -42.29
C GLN A 315 17.89 16.87 -42.57
N GLY A 316 17.12 16.62 -41.51
CA GLY A 316 15.65 16.54 -41.64
C GLY A 316 14.85 15.84 -40.55
N ALA A 317 15.45 15.38 -39.45
CA ALA A 317 14.67 14.88 -38.33
C ALA A 317 14.35 16.02 -37.35
N PRO A 318 13.14 16.10 -36.78
CA PRO A 318 12.79 17.16 -35.85
C PRO A 318 13.73 17.14 -34.62
N ARG A 319 14.52 18.18 -34.51
CA ARG A 319 15.56 18.40 -33.48
C ARG A 319 15.02 18.51 -32.04
N SER A 320 13.72 18.37 -31.82
CA SER A 320 13.08 18.60 -30.51
C SER A 320 13.26 17.46 -29.49
N VAL A 321 13.36 16.18 -29.94
CA VAL A 321 13.41 15.04 -29.02
C VAL A 321 14.84 14.73 -28.57
N ALA A 322 15.85 14.85 -29.47
CA ALA A 322 17.25 14.59 -29.13
C ALA A 322 17.89 15.68 -28.24
N ARG A 323 17.40 16.93 -28.35
CA ARG A 323 17.86 18.03 -27.48
C ARG A 323 17.23 18.01 -26.10
N ALA A 324 16.04 17.44 -25.94
CA ALA A 324 15.44 17.20 -24.63
C ALA A 324 16.23 16.14 -23.82
N ASP A 325 16.80 15.13 -24.50
CA ASP A 325 17.59 14.09 -23.85
C ASP A 325 18.95 14.57 -23.35
N ALA A 326 19.57 15.54 -24.02
CA ALA A 326 20.85 16.14 -23.58
C ALA A 326 20.65 17.21 -22.47
N ALA A 327 19.45 17.83 -22.41
CA ALA A 327 19.12 18.80 -21.36
C ALA A 327 18.58 18.13 -20.08
N ALA A 328 17.89 16.97 -20.20
CA ALA A 328 17.37 16.24 -19.05
C ALA A 328 18.45 15.45 -18.27
N THR A 329 19.63 15.23 -18.84
CA THR A 329 20.78 14.58 -18.15
C THR A 329 21.66 15.55 -17.37
N ARG A 330 21.41 16.84 -17.43
CA ARG A 330 21.99 17.82 -16.50
C ARG A 330 21.06 18.01 -15.29
N LYS A 331 20.77 16.95 -14.53
CA LYS A 331 20.40 17.09 -13.12
C LYS A 331 21.55 17.81 -12.45
N GLU A 332 21.29 19.00 -11.93
CA GLU A 332 22.24 19.72 -11.08
C GLU A 332 22.73 18.76 -10.01
N LYS A 333 24.00 18.37 -10.13
CA LYS A 333 24.65 17.56 -9.10
C LYS A 333 24.59 18.37 -7.82
N ARG A 334 23.77 17.96 -6.86
CA ARG A 334 23.77 18.56 -5.53
C ARG A 334 25.22 18.54 -5.04
N THR A 335 25.82 19.71 -4.82
CA THR A 335 27.18 19.82 -4.36
C THR A 335 27.22 20.50 -3.00
N HIS A 336 28.22 20.16 -2.20
CA HIS A 336 28.51 20.81 -0.92
C HIS A 336 29.92 21.38 -0.94
N LYS A 337 30.07 22.69 -0.69
CA LYS A 337 31.39 23.34 -0.54
C LYS A 337 31.82 23.22 0.93
N VAL A 338 32.88 22.50 1.17
CA VAL A 338 33.41 22.20 2.52
C VAL A 338 33.77 23.47 3.25
N LYS A 339 33.25 23.67 4.45
CA LYS A 339 33.56 24.74 5.37
C LYS A 339 34.66 24.30 6.33
N ARG A 340 35.37 25.27 6.95
CA ARG A 340 36.44 25.02 7.93
C ARG A 340 35.93 24.11 9.07
N GLY A 341 36.64 23.03 9.35
CA GLY A 341 36.32 22.08 10.41
C GLY A 341 35.32 20.99 10.06
N GLN A 342 34.77 20.97 8.84
CA GLN A 342 33.88 19.88 8.42
C GLN A 342 34.66 18.63 8.00
N THR A 343 34.12 17.47 8.37
CA THR A 343 34.62 16.14 7.98
C THR A 343 33.62 15.43 7.06
N VAL A 344 34.02 14.32 6.45
CA VAL A 344 33.13 13.49 5.61
C VAL A 344 31.92 13.04 6.43
N GLU A 345 32.11 12.67 7.71
CA GLU A 345 31.06 12.21 8.63
C GLU A 345 30.06 13.33 8.94
N THR A 346 30.55 14.53 9.24
CA THR A 346 29.66 15.66 9.55
C THR A 346 28.85 16.09 8.34
N ILE A 347 29.44 16.09 7.14
CA ILE A 347 28.73 16.45 5.90
C ILE A 347 27.74 15.33 5.54
N ALA A 348 28.12 14.06 5.63
CA ALA A 348 27.22 12.94 5.37
C ALA A 348 25.96 12.99 6.26
N ARG A 349 26.15 13.27 7.57
CA ARG A 349 25.04 13.44 8.52
C ARG A 349 24.09 14.57 8.15
N MET A 350 24.61 15.71 7.66
CA MET A 350 23.80 16.86 7.22
C MET A 350 22.86 16.51 6.05
N TYR A 351 23.21 15.51 5.24
CA TYR A 351 22.44 15.08 4.08
C TYR A 351 21.76 13.71 4.27
N GLY A 352 21.76 13.17 5.49
CA GLY A 352 21.14 11.87 5.80
C GLY A 352 21.82 10.67 5.12
N LEU A 353 23.15 10.78 4.85
CA LEU A 353 23.93 9.77 4.15
C LEU A 353 24.91 9.06 5.08
N SER A 354 25.35 7.85 4.71
CA SER A 354 26.52 7.25 5.35
C SER A 354 27.82 7.91 4.87
N ALA A 355 28.78 8.04 5.78
CA ALA A 355 30.11 8.61 5.43
C ALA A 355 30.81 7.81 4.32
N GLU A 356 30.63 6.49 4.29
CA GLU A 356 31.17 5.62 3.25
C GLU A 356 30.58 5.89 1.87
N ARG A 357 29.27 6.16 1.80
CA ARG A 357 28.57 6.48 0.55
C ARG A 357 29.05 7.83 -0.01
N LEU A 358 29.18 8.83 0.85
CA LEU A 358 29.69 10.15 0.47
C LEU A 358 31.15 10.07 0.02
N ALA A 359 32.02 9.33 0.75
CA ALA A 359 33.41 9.14 0.41
C ALA A 359 33.57 8.44 -0.93
N ARG A 360 32.90 7.31 -1.16
CA ARG A 360 32.93 6.53 -2.41
C ARG A 360 32.52 7.39 -3.61
N ARG A 361 31.45 8.18 -3.47
CA ARG A 361 30.97 9.05 -4.56
C ARG A 361 32.00 10.10 -4.98
N ASN A 362 32.88 10.51 -4.03
CA ASN A 362 33.87 11.55 -4.24
C ASN A 362 35.30 11.04 -4.37
N GLY A 363 35.50 9.73 -4.52
CA GLY A 363 36.84 9.13 -4.63
C GLY A 363 37.73 9.31 -3.39
N LEU A 364 37.11 9.48 -2.20
CA LEU A 364 37.79 9.67 -0.93
C LEU A 364 37.98 8.32 -0.21
N ARG A 365 39.10 8.16 0.48
CA ARG A 365 39.36 7.03 1.38
C ARG A 365 38.77 7.30 2.78
N ARG A 366 38.52 6.27 3.57
CA ARG A 366 38.08 6.40 4.97
C ARG A 366 39.13 7.22 5.76
N GLY A 367 38.69 8.30 6.44
CA GLY A 367 39.58 9.19 7.17
C GLY A 367 40.26 10.28 6.34
N SER A 368 39.93 10.44 5.04
CA SER A 368 40.45 11.52 4.21
C SER A 368 40.18 12.90 4.84
N ARG A 369 41.21 13.74 4.99
CA ARG A 369 41.04 15.13 5.40
C ARG A 369 40.51 15.97 4.23
N LEU A 370 39.42 16.68 4.48
CA LEU A 370 38.83 17.61 3.52
C LEU A 370 39.52 18.99 3.58
N ARG A 371 39.66 19.64 2.43
CA ARG A 371 40.15 21.01 2.38
C ARG A 371 39.00 22.01 2.39
N THR A 372 39.11 23.09 3.13
CA THR A 372 38.14 24.19 3.08
C THR A 372 38.01 24.68 1.63
N GLY A 373 36.76 24.80 1.14
CA GLY A 373 36.48 25.18 -0.24
C GLY A 373 36.38 23.98 -1.21
N GLN A 374 36.80 22.78 -0.82
CA GLN A 374 36.61 21.57 -1.63
C GLN A 374 35.11 21.32 -1.92
N VAL A 375 34.78 20.98 -3.17
CA VAL A 375 33.42 20.71 -3.57
C VAL A 375 33.20 19.20 -3.59
N LEU A 376 32.25 18.73 -2.81
CA LEU A 376 31.80 17.32 -2.79
C LEU A 376 30.47 17.17 -3.53
N VAL A 377 30.38 16.13 -4.34
CA VAL A 377 29.10 15.71 -4.95
C VAL A 377 28.31 14.92 -3.92
N ILE A 378 27.10 15.38 -3.62
CA ILE A 378 26.19 14.72 -2.68
C ILE A 378 25.39 13.66 -3.42
N PRO A 379 25.56 12.36 -3.10
CA PRO A 379 24.72 11.31 -3.67
C PRO A 379 23.28 11.49 -3.24
N GLU A 380 22.35 11.24 -4.13
CA GLU A 380 20.92 11.21 -3.80
C GLU A 380 20.65 10.07 -2.80
N GLY A 381 19.74 10.29 -1.83
CA GLY A 381 19.43 9.40 -0.74
C GLY A 381 18.91 8.01 -1.18
#